data_87bfb9b9026fe908d8bf65acfaf01bfc
#
_entry.id   87bfb9b9026fe908d8bf65acfaf01bfc
#
_cell.length_a   1.000
_cell.length_b   1.000
_cell.length_c   1.000
_cell.angle_alpha   90.00
_cell.angle_beta   90.00
_cell.angle_gamma   90.00
#
_symmetry.space_group_name_H-M   'P 1'
#
loop_
_entity.id
_entity.type
_entity.pdbx_description
1 polymer ?
#
loop_
_entity_poly.entity_id
_entity_poly.type
_entity_poly.pdbx_seq_one_letter_code
_entity_poly.pdbx_strand_id
1 'polypeptide(L)'
;MWKFFYNRKKVNGTIWACGGNFDGQLGDSSYLSKNIFTQIGTDNNWDIITAGDTHCVAKKMNGTLWSWGRNDWSQLGNGNNINQNFPVQIGNSNNWQNITTGEEHTIAIKNDGTLWAWGYNPYGQVGNGTIVNQSNPIQIGTNNNWVKISSCGFHNFASKTDGSFWTWGLNADGQLGDQTIIDKIIPTLMSNSNWSIFVGGWSYTAVIKNDGTLSTWGRNDRGQLGNGNLINNNIPTQVNCNNLSIDNDISDKSFLIYPNPTNDFINIMNFYDNKINEVSI
;
A
#
# COMPACT_ATOMS: atom_id res chain seq x y z
N MET A 1 11.66 14.13 -16.35
CA MET A 1 12.50 13.48 -15.33
C MET A 1 11.66 12.33 -14.73
N TRP A 2 12.10 11.08 -14.85
CA TRP A 2 11.35 9.89 -14.42
C TRP A 2 11.21 9.90 -12.89
N LYS A 3 10.03 10.19 -12.37
CA LYS A 3 9.75 10.23 -10.92
C LYS A 3 9.25 8.88 -10.40
N PHE A 4 8.74 8.05 -11.30
CA PHE A 4 8.12 6.77 -10.96
C PHE A 4 9.06 5.59 -11.23
N PHE A 5 8.91 4.55 -10.43
CA PHE A 5 9.58 3.28 -10.62
C PHE A 5 8.58 2.13 -10.43
N TYR A 6 8.94 0.97 -10.96
CA TYR A 6 8.13 -0.23 -10.88
C TYR A 6 8.99 -1.38 -10.39
N ASN A 7 8.42 -2.21 -9.53
CA ASN A 7 9.01 -3.47 -9.12
C ASN A 7 8.07 -4.63 -9.42
N ARG A 8 8.63 -5.81 -9.63
CA ARG A 8 7.89 -7.04 -9.90
C ARG A 8 8.63 -8.25 -9.36
N LYS A 9 7.88 -9.14 -8.69
CA LYS A 9 8.35 -10.50 -8.38
C LYS A 9 7.94 -11.44 -9.52
N LYS A 10 8.87 -12.26 -10.01
CA LYS A 10 8.57 -13.37 -10.91
C LYS A 10 8.18 -14.63 -10.13
N VAL A 11 7.53 -15.59 -10.81
CA VAL A 11 7.12 -16.88 -10.22
C VAL A 11 8.30 -17.65 -9.63
N ASN A 12 9.49 -17.53 -10.23
CA ASN A 12 10.72 -18.14 -9.72
C ASN A 12 11.33 -17.45 -8.49
N GLY A 13 10.63 -16.51 -7.88
CA GLY A 13 11.04 -15.82 -6.65
C GLY A 13 12.09 -14.72 -6.84
N THR A 14 12.50 -14.39 -8.07
CA THR A 14 13.37 -13.24 -8.32
C THR A 14 12.60 -11.93 -8.38
N ILE A 15 13.24 -10.80 -8.01
CA ILE A 15 12.66 -9.46 -8.11
C ILE A 15 13.34 -8.65 -9.19
N TRP A 16 12.56 -7.78 -9.84
CA TRP A 16 12.97 -6.96 -10.98
C TRP A 16 12.41 -5.56 -10.82
N ALA A 17 13.16 -4.55 -11.26
CA ALA A 17 12.71 -3.16 -11.20
C ALA A 17 13.12 -2.37 -12.44
N CYS A 18 12.39 -1.28 -12.73
CA CYS A 18 12.75 -0.26 -13.74
C CYS A 18 12.18 1.09 -13.33
N GLY A 19 12.61 2.17 -13.99
CA GLY A 19 12.17 3.54 -13.74
C GLY A 19 13.21 4.41 -13.06
N GLY A 20 12.75 5.40 -12.27
CA GLY A 20 13.60 6.32 -11.52
C GLY A 20 14.42 5.63 -10.45
N ASN A 21 15.67 6.11 -10.21
CA ASN A 21 16.61 5.50 -9.25
C ASN A 21 17.48 6.52 -8.51
N PHE A 22 17.05 7.75 -8.39
CA PHE A 22 17.86 8.82 -7.77
C PHE A 22 18.14 8.58 -6.27
N ASP A 23 17.26 7.84 -5.59
CA ASP A 23 17.37 7.49 -4.18
C ASP A 23 17.80 6.02 -3.97
N GLY A 24 18.14 5.29 -5.06
CA GLY A 24 18.47 3.87 -4.98
C GLY A 24 17.25 2.94 -4.90
N GLN A 25 16.05 3.44 -5.22
CA GLN A 25 14.79 2.71 -5.09
C GLN A 25 14.65 1.48 -5.98
N LEU A 26 15.49 1.34 -7.02
CA LEU A 26 15.56 0.11 -7.80
C LEU A 26 16.28 -1.03 -7.05
N GLY A 27 17.22 -0.71 -6.14
CA GLY A 27 17.94 -1.72 -5.36
C GLY A 27 19.03 -2.49 -6.14
N ASP A 28 19.47 -1.97 -7.28
CA ASP A 28 20.43 -2.61 -8.20
C ASP A 28 21.89 -2.23 -7.91
N SER A 29 22.18 -1.68 -6.73
CA SER A 29 23.48 -1.16 -6.30
C SER A 29 23.96 0.07 -7.10
N SER A 30 23.05 0.73 -7.81
CA SER A 30 23.31 1.97 -8.54
C SER A 30 22.32 3.07 -8.14
N TYR A 31 22.54 4.29 -8.66
CA TYR A 31 21.60 5.42 -8.62
C TYR A 31 21.15 5.82 -10.03
N LEU A 32 21.34 4.92 -11.01
CA LEU A 32 21.02 5.18 -12.39
C LEU A 32 19.63 4.64 -12.74
N SER A 33 18.74 5.50 -13.24
CA SER A 33 17.43 5.11 -13.74
C SER A 33 17.54 4.07 -14.86
N LYS A 34 16.59 3.13 -14.91
CA LYS A 34 16.56 2.05 -15.90
C LYS A 34 15.26 2.12 -16.71
N ASN A 35 15.38 2.09 -18.02
CA ASN A 35 14.24 2.04 -18.94
C ASN A 35 13.80 0.61 -19.32
N ILE A 36 14.47 -0.40 -18.78
CA ILE A 36 14.13 -1.82 -18.91
C ILE A 36 14.12 -2.48 -17.53
N PHE A 37 13.29 -3.50 -17.35
CA PHE A 37 13.31 -4.29 -16.11
C PHE A 37 14.68 -4.97 -15.93
N THR A 38 15.33 -4.62 -14.83
CA THR A 38 16.63 -5.15 -14.41
C THR A 38 16.43 -6.02 -13.17
N GLN A 39 17.06 -7.21 -13.13
CA GLN A 39 17.00 -8.08 -11.96
C GLN A 39 17.76 -7.46 -10.79
N ILE A 40 17.17 -7.55 -9.59
CA ILE A 40 17.74 -7.05 -8.35
C ILE A 40 18.41 -8.18 -7.59
N GLY A 41 19.75 -8.13 -7.55
CA GLY A 41 20.54 -9.20 -6.95
C GLY A 41 20.35 -10.56 -7.62
N THR A 42 20.77 -11.63 -6.94
CA THR A 42 20.70 -13.02 -7.43
C THR A 42 19.73 -13.88 -6.62
N ASP A 43 19.16 -13.35 -5.55
CA ASP A 43 18.23 -14.06 -4.68
C ASP A 43 16.95 -14.45 -5.44
N ASN A 44 16.46 -15.67 -5.17
CA ASN A 44 15.25 -16.21 -5.77
C ASN A 44 14.23 -16.70 -4.73
N ASN A 45 14.35 -16.23 -3.51
CA ASN A 45 13.50 -16.61 -2.38
C ASN A 45 12.64 -15.44 -1.86
N TRP A 46 12.40 -14.44 -2.69
CA TRP A 46 11.49 -13.34 -2.36
C TRP A 46 10.04 -13.85 -2.39
N ASP A 47 9.26 -13.44 -1.37
CA ASP A 47 7.85 -13.81 -1.21
C ASP A 47 6.93 -12.62 -1.54
N ILE A 48 7.10 -11.49 -0.87
CA ILE A 48 6.32 -10.27 -1.06
C ILE A 48 7.27 -9.12 -1.38
N ILE A 49 6.87 -8.22 -2.28
CA ILE A 49 7.51 -6.93 -2.49
C ILE A 49 6.43 -5.84 -2.56
N THR A 50 6.69 -4.72 -1.91
CA THR A 50 5.84 -3.52 -1.92
C THR A 50 6.71 -2.29 -2.11
N ALA A 51 6.14 -1.23 -2.69
CA ALA A 51 6.83 0.03 -2.93
C ALA A 51 6.01 1.20 -2.41
N GLY A 52 6.69 2.13 -1.75
CA GLY A 52 6.22 3.50 -1.52
C GLY A 52 6.56 4.41 -2.70
N ASP A 53 6.61 5.72 -2.46
CA ASP A 53 6.97 6.69 -3.51
C ASP A 53 8.43 6.53 -3.97
N THR A 54 9.34 6.34 -3.04
CA THR A 54 10.80 6.28 -3.31
C THR A 54 11.54 5.20 -2.54
N HIS A 55 10.84 4.27 -1.90
CA HIS A 55 11.43 3.15 -1.18
C HIS A 55 10.72 1.84 -1.45
N CYS A 56 11.41 0.74 -1.23
CA CYS A 56 10.88 -0.62 -1.31
C CYS A 56 11.04 -1.36 0.02
N VAL A 57 10.07 -2.20 0.33
CA VAL A 57 10.17 -3.21 1.39
C VAL A 57 9.79 -4.57 0.81
N ALA A 58 10.57 -5.59 1.14
CA ALA A 58 10.32 -6.95 0.67
C ALA A 58 10.49 -7.96 1.79
N LYS A 59 9.71 -9.05 1.70
CA LYS A 59 9.81 -10.21 2.58
C LYS A 59 10.36 -11.39 1.81
N LYS A 60 11.31 -12.11 2.42
CA LYS A 60 11.76 -13.41 1.92
C LYS A 60 10.89 -14.55 2.46
N MET A 61 10.94 -15.71 1.82
CA MET A 61 10.20 -16.93 2.22
C MET A 61 10.54 -17.40 3.63
N ASN A 62 11.72 -17.06 4.14
CA ASN A 62 12.13 -17.34 5.51
C ASN A 62 11.57 -16.36 6.55
N GLY A 63 10.69 -15.45 6.14
CA GLY A 63 10.03 -14.48 7.00
C GLY A 63 10.86 -13.26 7.39
N THR A 64 12.07 -13.06 6.84
CA THR A 64 12.89 -11.85 7.09
C THR A 64 12.44 -10.68 6.21
N LEU A 65 12.57 -9.44 6.72
CA LEU A 65 12.29 -8.21 5.96
C LEU A 65 13.57 -7.54 5.47
N TRP A 66 13.45 -6.90 4.32
CA TRP A 66 14.51 -6.18 3.63
C TRP A 66 13.94 -4.88 3.06
N SER A 67 14.73 -3.79 3.05
CA SER A 67 14.33 -2.50 2.51
C SER A 67 15.46 -1.82 1.75
N TRP A 68 15.10 -0.92 0.83
CA TRP A 68 16.03 -0.10 0.06
C TRP A 68 15.34 1.12 -0.54
N GLY A 69 16.10 2.06 -1.07
CA GLY A 69 15.65 3.34 -1.58
C GLY A 69 15.90 4.48 -0.60
N ARG A 70 15.04 5.47 -0.65
CA ARG A 70 15.10 6.67 0.19
C ARG A 70 14.88 6.36 1.67
N ASN A 71 15.58 7.10 2.55
CA ASN A 71 15.49 6.91 3.99
C ASN A 71 15.54 8.21 4.82
N ASP A 72 15.39 9.38 4.22
CA ASP A 72 15.45 10.67 4.94
C ASP A 72 14.45 10.75 6.09
N TRP A 73 13.33 10.02 5.97
CA TRP A 73 12.24 9.95 6.95
C TRP A 73 12.18 8.63 7.71
N SER A 74 13.28 7.86 7.69
CA SER A 74 13.36 6.57 8.37
C SER A 74 12.45 5.47 7.78
N GLN A 75 12.00 5.64 6.53
CA GLN A 75 11.04 4.72 5.89
C GLN A 75 11.58 3.31 5.67
N LEU A 76 12.90 3.12 5.70
CA LEU A 76 13.53 1.80 5.59
C LEU A 76 13.47 0.99 6.89
N GLY A 77 13.28 1.63 8.06
CA GLY A 77 13.18 0.91 9.34
C GLY A 77 14.47 0.22 9.80
N ASN A 78 15.63 0.63 9.30
CA ASN A 78 16.95 0.02 9.55
C ASN A 78 17.76 0.73 10.66
N GLY A 79 17.11 1.64 11.42
CA GLY A 79 17.70 2.34 12.55
C GLY A 79 18.50 3.59 12.21
N ASN A 80 18.49 4.05 10.94
CA ASN A 80 19.19 5.26 10.51
C ASN A 80 18.38 6.00 9.42
N ASN A 81 18.93 7.11 8.89
CA ASN A 81 18.31 7.94 7.85
C ASN A 81 19.19 8.00 6.58
N ILE A 82 19.89 6.91 6.26
CA ILE A 82 20.79 6.83 5.10
C ILE A 82 20.11 6.00 4.01
N ASN A 83 19.99 6.59 2.80
CA ASN A 83 19.47 5.90 1.62
C ASN A 83 20.27 4.63 1.32
N GLN A 84 19.60 3.60 0.83
CA GLN A 84 20.23 2.31 0.48
C GLN A 84 19.91 1.99 -0.98
N ASN A 85 20.93 1.79 -1.80
CA ASN A 85 20.74 1.43 -3.22
C ASN A 85 20.78 -0.08 -3.48
N PHE A 86 20.72 -0.90 -2.44
CA PHE A 86 20.60 -2.36 -2.48
C PHE A 86 19.77 -2.83 -1.28
N PRO A 87 19.15 -4.02 -1.34
CA PRO A 87 18.37 -4.57 -0.23
C PRO A 87 19.21 -4.74 1.03
N VAL A 88 18.80 -4.11 2.15
CA VAL A 88 19.36 -4.29 3.49
C VAL A 88 18.34 -4.93 4.41
N GLN A 89 18.75 -5.85 5.27
CA GLN A 89 17.85 -6.54 6.19
C GLN A 89 17.40 -5.62 7.33
N ILE A 90 16.11 -5.65 7.64
CA ILE A 90 15.48 -4.93 8.76
C ILE A 90 15.49 -5.81 10.00
N GLY A 91 16.36 -5.48 10.97
CA GLY A 91 16.45 -6.25 12.21
C GLY A 91 16.70 -7.75 12.00
N ASN A 92 16.42 -8.55 13.04
CA ASN A 92 16.68 -9.99 13.04
C ASN A 92 15.40 -10.86 13.10
N SER A 93 14.21 -10.23 13.08
CA SER A 93 12.95 -10.96 13.12
C SER A 93 12.72 -11.72 11.81
N ASN A 94 12.21 -12.95 11.93
CA ASN A 94 11.89 -13.83 10.79
C ASN A 94 10.45 -14.36 10.83
N ASN A 95 9.58 -13.68 11.55
CA ASN A 95 8.18 -14.05 11.75
C ASN A 95 7.19 -13.04 11.13
N TRP A 96 7.63 -12.30 10.13
CA TRP A 96 6.79 -11.37 9.41
C TRP A 96 5.85 -12.12 8.47
N GLN A 97 4.55 -11.77 8.51
CA GLN A 97 3.50 -12.38 7.71
C GLN A 97 3.16 -11.53 6.48
N ASN A 98 2.83 -10.26 6.70
CA ASN A 98 2.39 -9.35 5.66
C ASN A 98 3.03 -7.96 5.82
N ILE A 99 3.18 -7.24 4.69
CA ILE A 99 3.76 -5.91 4.62
C ILE A 99 3.01 -5.06 3.60
N THR A 100 2.94 -3.77 3.85
CA THR A 100 2.45 -2.76 2.91
C THR A 100 3.17 -1.44 3.15
N THR A 101 3.34 -0.64 2.12
CA THR A 101 3.95 0.68 2.18
C THR A 101 2.94 1.76 1.80
N GLY A 102 2.92 2.86 2.55
CA GLY A 102 2.41 4.14 2.07
C GLY A 102 3.51 4.88 1.30
N GLU A 103 3.38 6.19 1.12
CA GLU A 103 4.41 6.97 0.41
C GLU A 103 5.77 6.89 1.11
N GLU A 104 5.82 7.18 2.41
CA GLU A 104 7.06 7.31 3.19
C GLU A 104 6.99 6.56 4.53
N HIS A 105 6.10 5.58 4.66
CA HIS A 105 5.98 4.75 5.86
C HIS A 105 5.65 3.30 5.49
N THR A 106 5.84 2.41 6.44
CA THR A 106 5.60 0.98 6.27
C THR A 106 4.78 0.43 7.43
N ILE A 107 3.85 -0.47 7.10
CA ILE A 107 3.10 -1.25 8.08
C ILE A 107 3.33 -2.74 7.83
N ALA A 108 3.37 -3.52 8.88
CA ALA A 108 3.53 -4.97 8.80
C ALA A 108 2.70 -5.71 9.86
N ILE A 109 2.37 -6.95 9.57
CA ILE A 109 1.79 -7.90 10.55
C ILE A 109 2.77 -9.04 10.73
N LYS A 110 2.96 -9.47 11.98
CA LYS A 110 3.70 -10.69 12.32
C LYS A 110 2.77 -11.91 12.36
N ASN A 111 3.36 -13.11 12.33
CA ASN A 111 2.62 -14.39 12.39
C ASN A 111 1.77 -14.56 13.67
N ASP A 112 2.09 -13.82 14.72
CA ASP A 112 1.32 -13.77 15.97
C ASP A 112 0.13 -12.80 15.92
N GLY A 113 -0.12 -12.16 14.77
CA GLY A 113 -1.22 -11.21 14.56
C GLY A 113 -0.94 -9.81 15.11
N THR A 114 0.28 -9.49 15.57
CA THR A 114 0.64 -8.14 16.05
C THR A 114 0.89 -7.19 14.88
N LEU A 115 0.47 -5.92 15.05
CA LEU A 115 0.65 -4.85 14.08
C LEU A 115 1.93 -4.07 14.39
N TRP A 116 2.69 -3.71 13.37
CA TRP A 116 3.96 -2.99 13.45
C TRP A 116 4.02 -1.89 12.39
N ALA A 117 4.70 -0.78 12.69
CA ALA A 117 4.86 0.32 11.73
C ALA A 117 6.16 1.08 11.97
N TRP A 118 6.61 1.82 10.93
CA TRP A 118 7.79 2.70 10.99
C TRP A 118 7.79 3.69 9.82
N GLY A 119 8.73 4.65 9.85
CA GLY A 119 8.93 5.67 8.83
C GLY A 119 8.35 7.02 9.22
N TYR A 120 7.96 7.79 8.23
CA TYR A 120 7.39 9.14 8.33
C TYR A 120 6.09 9.17 9.11
N ASN A 121 5.91 10.17 10.04
CA ASN A 121 4.78 10.14 10.96
C ASN A 121 4.11 11.48 11.31
N PRO A 122 4.24 12.58 10.59
CA PRO A 122 3.64 13.87 10.98
C PRO A 122 2.11 13.88 11.05
N TYR A 123 1.45 12.95 10.38
CA TYR A 123 -0.02 12.80 10.37
C TYR A 123 -0.49 11.62 11.24
N GLY A 124 0.42 11.02 12.03
CA GLY A 124 0.10 9.84 12.84
C GLY A 124 -0.03 8.54 12.04
N GLN A 125 0.50 8.48 10.81
CA GLN A 125 0.39 7.30 9.94
C GLN A 125 1.12 6.06 10.49
N VAL A 126 2.06 6.21 11.40
CA VAL A 126 2.64 5.07 12.15
C VAL A 126 1.62 4.50 13.13
N GLY A 127 0.74 5.32 13.71
CA GLY A 127 -0.35 4.83 14.58
C GLY A 127 0.05 4.58 16.04
N ASN A 128 1.17 5.11 16.49
CA ASN A 128 1.72 4.88 17.84
C ASN A 128 1.29 5.92 18.89
N GLY A 129 0.33 6.81 18.58
CA GLY A 129 -0.12 7.88 19.45
C GLY A 129 0.79 9.12 19.44
N THR A 130 1.75 9.19 18.54
CA THR A 130 2.66 10.34 18.35
C THR A 130 2.70 10.78 16.88
N ILE A 131 3.36 11.91 16.63
CA ILE A 131 3.65 12.41 15.27
C ILE A 131 5.16 12.38 14.97
N VAL A 132 5.92 11.58 15.69
CA VAL A 132 7.39 11.46 15.56
C VAL A 132 7.74 10.27 14.66
N ASN A 133 8.61 10.50 13.67
CA ASN A 133 9.11 9.44 12.79
C ASN A 133 9.74 8.29 13.57
N GLN A 134 9.61 7.07 13.07
CA GLN A 134 10.15 5.88 13.71
C GLN A 134 11.20 5.21 12.83
N SER A 135 12.45 5.17 13.30
CA SER A 135 13.58 4.61 12.54
C SER A 135 13.69 3.09 12.60
N ASN A 136 12.93 2.46 13.48
CA ASN A 136 12.85 1.01 13.61
C ASN A 136 11.40 0.57 13.63
N PRO A 137 11.08 -0.68 13.24
CA PRO A 137 9.76 -1.26 13.45
C PRO A 137 9.35 -1.21 14.92
N ILE A 138 8.22 -0.59 15.22
CA ILE A 138 7.62 -0.56 16.56
C ILE A 138 6.26 -1.23 16.54
N GLN A 139 5.89 -1.91 17.62
CA GLN A 139 4.58 -2.53 17.76
C GLN A 139 3.50 -1.48 18.03
N ILE A 140 2.37 -1.59 17.34
CA ILE A 140 1.23 -0.68 17.45
C ILE A 140 0.16 -1.30 18.34
N GLY A 141 0.04 -0.74 19.55
CA GLY A 141 -0.87 -1.29 20.57
C GLY A 141 -0.48 -2.71 21.01
N THR A 142 -1.41 -3.39 21.66
CA THR A 142 -1.20 -4.73 22.25
C THR A 142 -2.06 -5.82 21.59
N ASN A 143 -2.91 -5.45 20.62
CA ASN A 143 -3.75 -6.42 19.93
C ASN A 143 -2.92 -7.37 19.05
N ASN A 144 -3.32 -8.63 19.01
CA ASN A 144 -2.67 -9.70 18.25
C ASN A 144 -3.63 -10.46 17.32
N ASN A 145 -4.67 -9.78 16.86
CA ASN A 145 -5.71 -10.34 15.99
C ASN A 145 -5.85 -9.59 14.66
N TRP A 146 -4.81 -8.86 14.24
CA TRP A 146 -4.77 -8.20 12.95
C TRP A 146 -4.53 -9.22 11.83
N VAL A 147 -5.28 -9.10 10.71
CA VAL A 147 -5.21 -10.08 9.60
C VAL A 147 -4.96 -9.45 8.23
N LYS A 148 -5.48 -8.25 7.97
CA LYS A 148 -5.24 -7.54 6.71
C LYS A 148 -4.79 -6.12 6.98
N ILE A 149 -3.91 -5.62 6.12
CA ILE A 149 -3.41 -4.24 6.13
C ILE A 149 -3.35 -3.68 4.71
N SER A 150 -3.57 -2.39 4.58
CA SER A 150 -3.30 -1.61 3.37
C SER A 150 -2.84 -0.21 3.78
N SER A 151 -1.79 0.28 3.15
CA SER A 151 -1.32 1.66 3.27
C SER A 151 -1.44 2.36 1.94
N CYS A 152 -1.81 3.62 1.98
CA CYS A 152 -2.00 4.44 0.80
C CYS A 152 -1.64 5.88 1.15
N GLY A 153 -0.90 6.60 0.30
CA GLY A 153 -0.48 7.95 0.65
C GLY A 153 0.06 8.02 2.08
N PHE A 154 -0.61 8.78 2.94
CA PHE A 154 -0.28 8.92 4.37
C PHE A 154 -1.38 8.40 5.30
N HIS A 155 -2.23 7.49 4.83
CA HIS A 155 -3.29 6.89 5.64
C HIS A 155 -3.32 5.37 5.48
N ASN A 156 -3.98 4.70 6.40
CA ASN A 156 -3.91 3.26 6.55
C ASN A 156 -5.24 2.63 6.89
N PHE A 157 -5.35 1.36 6.52
CA PHE A 157 -6.45 0.49 6.86
C PHE A 157 -5.94 -0.84 7.40
N ALA A 158 -6.68 -1.40 8.34
CA ALA A 158 -6.46 -2.75 8.81
C ALA A 158 -7.78 -3.41 9.21
N SER A 159 -7.83 -4.73 9.13
CA SER A 159 -8.94 -5.51 9.69
C SER A 159 -8.43 -6.55 10.68
N LYS A 160 -9.31 -6.89 11.62
CA LYS A 160 -9.10 -7.93 12.62
C LYS A 160 -9.88 -9.20 12.30
N THR A 161 -9.58 -10.28 13.00
CA THR A 161 -10.26 -11.58 12.86
C THR A 161 -11.76 -11.53 13.15
N ASP A 162 -12.22 -10.56 13.96
CA ASP A 162 -13.62 -10.31 14.26
C ASP A 162 -14.38 -9.55 13.16
N GLY A 163 -13.70 -9.22 12.04
CA GLY A 163 -14.27 -8.46 10.93
C GLY A 163 -14.29 -6.95 11.15
N SER A 164 -13.82 -6.45 12.29
CA SER A 164 -13.73 -5.01 12.55
C SER A 164 -12.72 -4.35 11.63
N PHE A 165 -13.04 -3.12 11.18
CA PHE A 165 -12.26 -2.34 10.24
C PHE A 165 -11.77 -1.05 10.89
N TRP A 166 -10.47 -0.79 10.76
CA TRP A 166 -9.75 0.26 11.46
C TRP A 166 -8.99 1.14 10.47
N THR A 167 -8.90 2.43 10.78
CA THR A 167 -8.26 3.44 9.94
C THR A 167 -7.47 4.44 10.77
N TRP A 168 -6.38 4.99 10.22
CA TRP A 168 -5.57 6.02 10.88
C TRP A 168 -4.63 6.71 9.89
N GLY A 169 -4.00 7.82 10.32
CA GLY A 169 -3.14 8.68 9.52
C GLY A 169 -3.86 9.94 9.05
N LEU A 170 -3.41 10.49 7.92
CA LEU A 170 -3.94 11.72 7.31
C LEU A 170 -5.42 11.62 6.97
N ASN A 171 -6.19 12.68 7.30
CA ASN A 171 -7.63 12.75 7.05
C ASN A 171 -8.13 14.10 6.50
N ALA A 172 -7.26 14.97 6.05
CA ALA A 172 -7.64 16.33 5.62
C ALA A 172 -8.69 16.36 4.49
N ASP A 173 -8.77 15.31 3.66
CA ASP A 173 -9.74 15.14 2.59
C ASP A 173 -10.90 14.18 2.97
N GLY A 174 -10.93 13.69 4.23
CA GLY A 174 -11.91 12.71 4.68
C GLY A 174 -11.60 11.26 4.27
N GLN A 175 -10.34 10.96 3.88
CA GLN A 175 -9.90 9.67 3.37
C GLN A 175 -9.99 8.52 4.39
N LEU A 176 -10.14 8.81 5.67
CA LEU A 176 -10.39 7.79 6.71
C LEU A 176 -11.84 7.31 6.74
N GLY A 177 -12.80 8.10 6.22
CA GLY A 177 -14.21 7.72 6.12
C GLY A 177 -14.95 7.68 7.45
N ASP A 178 -14.43 8.34 8.48
CA ASP A 178 -14.92 8.33 9.85
C ASP A 178 -15.86 9.52 10.18
N GLN A 179 -16.42 10.17 9.15
CA GLN A 179 -17.28 11.36 9.21
C GLN A 179 -16.54 12.64 9.65
N THR A 180 -15.23 12.58 9.81
CA THR A 180 -14.39 13.72 10.17
C THR A 180 -13.39 14.05 9.07
N ILE A 181 -12.66 15.14 9.25
CA ILE A 181 -11.47 15.52 8.46
C ILE A 181 -10.25 15.69 9.39
N ILE A 182 -10.27 15.00 10.53
CA ILE A 182 -9.23 15.09 11.57
C ILE A 182 -8.37 13.85 11.52
N ASP A 183 -7.06 14.05 11.42
CA ASP A 183 -6.06 12.98 11.44
C ASP A 183 -6.21 12.09 12.68
N LYS A 184 -5.93 10.80 12.52
CA LYS A 184 -5.94 9.85 13.64
C LYS A 184 -4.53 9.32 13.87
N ILE A 185 -4.00 9.59 15.03
CA ILE A 185 -2.63 9.20 15.41
C ILE A 185 -2.54 7.78 16.00
N ILE A 186 -3.67 7.10 16.13
CA ILE A 186 -3.78 5.68 16.52
C ILE A 186 -4.83 4.98 15.65
N PRO A 187 -4.72 3.66 15.44
CA PRO A 187 -5.79 2.90 14.81
C PRO A 187 -7.14 3.16 15.49
N THR A 188 -8.11 3.63 14.70
CA THR A 188 -9.45 4.02 15.16
C THR A 188 -10.48 3.13 14.48
N LEU A 189 -11.40 2.58 15.25
CA LEU A 189 -12.48 1.75 14.71
C LEU A 189 -13.38 2.60 13.81
N MET A 190 -13.51 2.20 12.56
CA MET A 190 -14.37 2.85 11.58
C MET A 190 -15.74 2.19 11.51
N SER A 191 -15.77 0.86 11.38
CA SER A 191 -17.01 0.08 11.28
C SER A 191 -16.78 -1.38 11.61
N ASN A 192 -17.88 -2.10 11.91
CA ASN A 192 -17.92 -3.56 12.00
C ASN A 192 -18.41 -4.19 10.69
N SER A 193 -18.26 -3.51 9.56
CA SER A 193 -18.75 -3.97 8.26
C SER A 193 -17.80 -5.00 7.66
N ASN A 194 -18.36 -6.02 7.03
CA ASN A 194 -17.65 -7.09 6.32
C ASN A 194 -17.07 -6.57 4.98
N TRP A 195 -15.94 -5.90 5.05
CA TRP A 195 -15.23 -5.36 3.90
C TRP A 195 -14.21 -6.39 3.43
N SER A 196 -14.31 -6.78 2.16
CA SER A 196 -13.49 -7.83 1.57
C SER A 196 -12.13 -7.32 1.10
N ILE A 197 -12.15 -6.25 0.31
CA ILE A 197 -10.98 -5.64 -0.30
C ILE A 197 -11.01 -4.15 0.04
N PHE A 198 -9.86 -3.61 0.44
CA PHE A 198 -9.70 -2.18 0.64
C PHE A 198 -8.38 -1.73 0.01
N VAL A 199 -8.47 -0.67 -0.75
CA VAL A 199 -7.35 -0.02 -1.44
C VAL A 199 -7.51 1.48 -1.31
N GLY A 200 -6.43 2.21 -1.42
CA GLY A 200 -6.50 3.65 -1.46
C GLY A 200 -5.58 4.22 -2.53
N GLY A 201 -5.87 5.44 -2.92
CA GLY A 201 -4.95 6.29 -3.63
C GLY A 201 -4.26 7.24 -2.66
N TRP A 202 -3.76 8.35 -3.16
CA TRP A 202 -3.02 9.34 -2.36
C TRP A 202 -3.85 9.94 -1.21
N SER A 203 -5.10 10.34 -1.49
CA SER A 203 -6.02 10.94 -0.51
C SER A 203 -7.45 10.44 -0.65
N TYR A 204 -7.68 9.27 -1.25
CA TYR A 204 -9.00 8.67 -1.38
C TYR A 204 -8.94 7.18 -1.09
N THR A 205 -10.10 6.59 -0.87
CA THR A 205 -10.24 5.18 -0.49
C THR A 205 -11.34 4.54 -1.30
N ALA A 206 -11.11 3.31 -1.71
CA ALA A 206 -12.10 2.45 -2.33
C ALA A 206 -12.13 1.09 -1.63
N VAL A 207 -13.32 0.57 -1.42
CA VAL A 207 -13.51 -0.74 -0.78
C VAL A 207 -14.60 -1.52 -1.47
N ILE A 208 -14.45 -2.84 -1.47
CA ILE A 208 -15.46 -3.77 -1.94
C ILE A 208 -15.95 -4.57 -0.74
N LYS A 209 -17.25 -4.60 -0.52
CA LYS A 209 -17.90 -5.45 0.48
C LYS A 209 -17.98 -6.90 0.02
N ASN A 210 -18.28 -7.82 0.93
CA ASN A 210 -18.48 -9.24 0.60
C ASN A 210 -19.65 -9.50 -0.37
N ASP A 211 -20.60 -8.57 -0.47
CA ASP A 211 -21.73 -8.61 -1.42
C ASP A 211 -21.37 -8.05 -2.80
N GLY A 212 -20.10 -7.67 -3.03
CA GLY A 212 -19.60 -7.11 -4.28
C GLY A 212 -19.85 -5.61 -4.45
N THR A 213 -20.49 -4.93 -3.49
CA THR A 213 -20.73 -3.47 -3.61
C THR A 213 -19.44 -2.68 -3.42
N LEU A 214 -19.18 -1.73 -4.34
CA LEU A 214 -18.08 -0.76 -4.27
C LEU A 214 -18.52 0.47 -3.49
N SER A 215 -17.70 0.93 -2.57
CA SER A 215 -17.84 2.22 -1.91
C SER A 215 -16.55 3.00 -1.97
N THR A 216 -16.66 4.33 -2.12
CA THR A 216 -15.51 5.25 -2.21
C THR A 216 -15.70 6.45 -1.31
N TRP A 217 -14.59 7.07 -0.88
CA TRP A 217 -14.57 8.30 -0.10
C TRP A 217 -13.19 8.95 -0.09
N GLY A 218 -13.08 10.16 0.48
CA GLY A 218 -11.87 10.97 0.47
C GLY A 218 -11.94 12.08 -0.56
N ARG A 219 -10.79 12.43 -1.12
CA ARG A 219 -10.63 13.47 -2.13
C ARG A 219 -11.36 13.15 -3.43
N ASN A 220 -11.99 14.19 -4.03
CA ASN A 220 -12.76 14.02 -5.25
C ASN A 220 -12.69 15.22 -6.23
N ASP A 221 -11.71 16.07 -6.07
CA ASP A 221 -11.53 17.28 -6.92
C ASP A 221 -11.27 16.97 -8.40
N ARG A 222 -11.01 15.71 -8.74
CA ARG A 222 -10.81 15.19 -10.10
C ARG A 222 -11.78 14.07 -10.48
N GLY A 223 -12.83 13.83 -9.68
CA GLY A 223 -13.81 12.78 -9.92
C GLY A 223 -13.34 11.38 -9.55
N GLN A 224 -12.26 11.25 -8.77
CA GLN A 224 -11.65 9.95 -8.41
C GLN A 224 -12.53 9.02 -7.58
N LEU A 225 -13.63 9.54 -7.01
CA LEU A 225 -14.63 8.72 -6.31
C LEU A 225 -15.64 8.05 -7.24
N GLY A 226 -15.73 8.48 -8.52
CA GLY A 226 -16.65 7.90 -9.50
C GLY A 226 -18.14 8.07 -9.17
N ASN A 227 -18.50 9.04 -8.33
CA ASN A 227 -19.87 9.25 -7.81
C ASN A 227 -20.67 10.34 -8.56
N GLY A 228 -20.15 10.83 -9.69
CA GLY A 228 -20.83 11.80 -10.57
C GLY A 228 -20.68 13.26 -10.14
N ASN A 229 -19.83 13.58 -9.15
CA ASN A 229 -19.52 14.95 -8.75
C ASN A 229 -18.03 15.15 -8.45
N LEU A 230 -17.60 16.35 -8.05
CA LEU A 230 -16.22 16.70 -7.73
C LEU A 230 -16.06 17.14 -6.25
N ILE A 231 -16.92 16.68 -5.37
CA ILE A 231 -16.94 17.07 -3.96
C ILE A 231 -16.30 15.97 -3.12
N ASN A 232 -15.33 16.35 -2.29
CA ASN A 232 -14.72 15.43 -1.31
C ASN A 232 -15.79 14.84 -0.39
N ASN A 233 -15.60 13.60 0.02
CA ASN A 233 -16.57 12.90 0.85
C ASN A 233 -15.87 12.16 2.01
N ASN A 234 -16.27 12.42 3.24
CA ASN A 234 -15.68 11.84 4.43
C ASN A 234 -16.48 10.64 5.02
N ILE A 235 -17.40 10.09 4.21
CA ILE A 235 -18.16 8.88 4.55
C ILE A 235 -18.11 7.88 3.39
N PRO A 236 -18.09 6.57 3.66
CA PRO A 236 -18.22 5.56 2.63
C PRO A 236 -19.52 5.71 1.86
N THR A 237 -19.44 5.99 0.57
CA THR A 237 -20.61 6.14 -0.31
C THR A 237 -20.54 5.09 -1.40
N GLN A 238 -21.63 4.36 -1.57
CA GLN A 238 -21.74 3.36 -2.62
C GLN A 238 -21.70 4.01 -4.00
N VAL A 239 -20.87 3.44 -4.89
CA VAL A 239 -20.82 3.82 -6.29
C VAL A 239 -21.69 2.88 -7.09
N ASN A 240 -22.65 3.45 -7.84
CA ASN A 240 -23.49 2.67 -8.73
C ASN A 240 -22.78 2.44 -10.06
N CYS A 241 -22.31 1.24 -10.27
CA CYS A 241 -21.65 0.82 -11.52
C CYS A 241 -22.65 0.32 -12.58
N ASN A 242 -23.91 0.75 -12.55
CA ASN A 242 -24.98 0.26 -13.43
C ASN A 242 -24.72 0.44 -14.93
N ASN A 243 -23.68 1.20 -15.33
CA ASN A 243 -23.31 1.42 -16.73
C ASN A 243 -22.01 0.70 -17.12
N LEU A 244 -21.40 -0.05 -16.22
CA LEU A 244 -20.29 -0.95 -16.56
C LEU A 244 -20.89 -2.29 -16.94
N SER A 245 -21.48 -2.38 -18.14
CA SER A 245 -21.81 -3.68 -18.73
C SER A 245 -20.51 -4.38 -19.12
N ILE A 246 -19.97 -5.13 -18.20
CA ILE A 246 -19.09 -6.23 -18.56
C ILE A 246 -20.04 -7.29 -19.08
N ASP A 247 -19.96 -7.60 -20.37
CA ASP A 247 -20.72 -8.69 -20.95
C ASP A 247 -20.62 -9.93 -20.07
N ASN A 248 -21.77 -10.59 -19.80
CA ASN A 248 -21.90 -11.72 -18.87
C ASN A 248 -21.16 -13.01 -19.30
N ASP A 249 -20.21 -12.92 -20.23
CA ASP A 249 -19.40 -14.05 -20.71
C ASP A 249 -18.11 -14.29 -19.91
N ILE A 250 -17.96 -13.66 -18.73
CA ILE A 250 -16.76 -13.86 -17.89
C ILE A 250 -17.13 -14.72 -16.67
N SER A 251 -17.48 -15.96 -16.91
CA SER A 251 -17.79 -16.94 -15.85
C SER A 251 -16.55 -17.64 -15.30
N ASP A 252 -15.34 -17.14 -15.33
CA ASP A 252 -14.20 -17.76 -14.64
C ASP A 252 -12.89 -16.92 -14.71
N LYS A 253 -12.96 -15.59 -14.73
CA LYS A 253 -11.73 -14.78 -14.81
C LYS A 253 -11.52 -13.95 -13.55
N SER A 254 -10.47 -14.28 -12.80
CA SER A 254 -10.01 -13.46 -11.69
C SER A 254 -9.37 -12.18 -12.23
N PHE A 255 -9.90 -11.02 -11.84
CA PHE A 255 -9.31 -9.72 -12.10
C PHE A 255 -8.52 -9.26 -10.89
N LEU A 256 -7.36 -8.69 -11.12
CA LEU A 256 -6.60 -7.99 -10.09
C LEU A 256 -6.58 -6.50 -10.42
N ILE A 257 -7.17 -5.69 -9.55
CA ILE A 257 -7.10 -4.22 -9.63
C ILE A 257 -5.91 -3.78 -8.78
N TYR A 258 -4.93 -3.16 -9.42
CA TYR A 258 -3.78 -2.57 -8.72
C TYR A 258 -3.98 -1.06 -8.63
N PRO A 259 -3.74 -0.46 -7.46
CA PRO A 259 -3.57 0.97 -7.40
C PRO A 259 -2.30 1.32 -8.18
N ASN A 260 -2.46 2.12 -9.21
CA ASN A 260 -1.33 2.74 -9.88
C ASN A 260 -0.99 4.03 -9.10
N PRO A 261 0.25 4.25 -8.65
CA PRO A 261 0.65 5.51 -8.03
C PRO A 261 0.62 6.71 -9.00
N THR A 262 0.37 6.49 -10.28
CA THR A 262 0.17 7.57 -11.26
C THR A 262 -1.25 8.11 -11.19
N ASN A 263 -1.39 9.41 -11.16
CA ASN A 263 -2.61 10.18 -10.87
C ASN A 263 -3.80 9.97 -11.83
N ASP A 264 -3.71 9.15 -12.88
CA ASP A 264 -4.67 9.22 -13.98
C ASP A 264 -5.22 7.87 -14.51
N PHE A 265 -4.77 6.69 -14.02
CA PHE A 265 -5.19 5.41 -14.62
C PHE A 265 -5.35 4.26 -13.61
N ILE A 266 -6.38 3.43 -13.82
CA ILE A 266 -6.54 2.11 -13.18
C ILE A 266 -6.11 1.07 -14.21
N ASN A 267 -5.11 0.25 -13.91
CA ASN A 267 -4.72 -0.89 -14.74
C ASN A 267 -5.49 -2.14 -14.31
N ILE A 268 -6.27 -2.70 -15.23
CA ILE A 268 -6.94 -4.00 -15.06
C ILE A 268 -6.11 -5.05 -15.78
N MET A 269 -5.52 -5.99 -15.05
CA MET A 269 -4.77 -7.09 -15.63
C MET A 269 -5.65 -8.34 -15.74
N ASN A 270 -5.81 -8.87 -16.96
CA ASN A 270 -6.41 -10.16 -17.21
C ASN A 270 -5.31 -11.24 -17.22
N PHE A 271 -5.40 -12.21 -16.31
CA PHE A 271 -4.37 -13.24 -16.13
C PHE A 271 -4.33 -14.30 -17.26
N TYR A 272 -5.33 -14.35 -18.15
CA TYR A 272 -5.42 -15.41 -19.16
C TYR A 272 -4.84 -15.06 -20.53
N ASP A 273 -4.69 -13.78 -20.90
CA ASP A 273 -4.31 -13.39 -22.26
C ASP A 273 -3.01 -12.58 -22.40
N ASN A 274 -2.29 -12.30 -21.32
CA ASN A 274 -1.08 -11.43 -21.34
C ASN A 274 -1.27 -10.07 -22.05
N LYS A 275 -2.49 -9.60 -22.22
CA LYS A 275 -2.81 -8.31 -22.84
C LYS A 275 -3.18 -7.30 -21.76
N ILE A 276 -2.47 -6.18 -21.76
CA ILE A 276 -2.81 -5.00 -20.97
C ILE A 276 -3.82 -4.22 -21.80
N ASN A 277 -5.04 -4.08 -21.30
CA ASN A 277 -5.99 -3.14 -21.86
C ASN A 277 -5.98 -1.88 -20.99
N GLU A 278 -5.55 -0.76 -21.57
CA GLU A 278 -5.70 0.56 -20.94
C GLU A 278 -7.15 0.99 -21.03
N VAL A 279 -7.74 1.33 -19.90
CA VAL A 279 -9.01 2.06 -19.86
C VAL A 279 -8.72 3.46 -19.33
N SER A 280 -8.81 4.45 -20.20
CA SER A 280 -8.86 5.87 -19.81
C SER A 280 -10.24 6.17 -19.22
N ILE A 281 -10.27 6.77 -18.05
CA ILE A 281 -11.47 7.39 -17.46
C ILE A 281 -11.47 8.87 -17.78
#